data_7e88afe8cfc0ccdbbfef19d80bb0e955
#
_entry.id   7e88afe8cfc0ccdbbfef19d80bb0e955
#
_cell.length_a   1.000
_cell.length_b   1.000
_cell.length_c   1.000
_cell.angle_alpha   90.00
_cell.angle_beta   90.00
_cell.angle_gamma   90.00
#
_symmetry.space_group_name_H-M   'P 1'
#
loop_
_entity.id
_entity.type
_entity.pdbx_description
1 polymer ?
#
loop_
_entity_poly.entity_id
_entity_poly.type
_entity_poly.pdbx_seq_one_letter_code
_entity_poly.pdbx_strand_id
1 'polypeptide(L)'
;MENLKEIKPIADFNWDEFEQGEAASTASHKEQEAAYDKTMTNVKDQEVVVGTVTEINKRDVLVDIGFKSSGRINAAEFRYNPDLKVGDKVEVFIESQEDKRGQLVLSHRQARVARSWDRINEALEKDEVVRGYVKCRTKGGMIVDIFGIEAFLPGSQIDVRPIRDYDAYVDKTMEFKIVKINQDFKNVVVSHKVLIEAELEAQKAEIIGKLEKGQVLEGVVKNITSYGAFIDLGGIDGLVHITDL
;
A
#
# COMPACT_ATOMS: atom_id res chain seq x y z
N MET A 1 11.28 -62.43 42.62
CA MET A 1 9.85 -62.60 42.99
C MET A 1 9.22 -61.24 42.80
N GLU A 2 8.59 -61.09 41.67
CA GLU A 2 7.97 -59.85 41.24
C GLU A 2 6.66 -59.64 41.98
N ASN A 3 6.44 -58.42 42.48
CA ASN A 3 5.21 -57.97 43.08
C ASN A 3 4.12 -57.90 42.01
N LEU A 4 3.26 -58.88 41.91
CA LEU A 4 1.96 -58.80 41.25
C LEU A 4 1.10 -57.84 42.05
N LYS A 5 0.94 -56.60 41.57
CA LYS A 5 -0.06 -55.67 42.08
C LYS A 5 -1.43 -56.33 41.90
N GLU A 6 -2.15 -56.59 43.00
CA GLU A 6 -3.53 -57.04 42.98
C GLU A 6 -4.37 -56.10 42.16
N ILE A 7 -4.91 -56.64 41.07
CA ILE A 7 -5.90 -55.95 40.25
C ILE A 7 -7.22 -56.06 41.02
N LYS A 8 -7.72 -54.95 41.57
CA LYS A 8 -9.04 -54.91 42.20
C LYS A 8 -10.10 -55.24 41.17
N PRO A 9 -11.13 -56.06 41.60
CA PRO A 9 -12.23 -56.43 40.70
C PRO A 9 -13.05 -55.18 40.31
N ILE A 10 -13.52 -55.11 39.08
CA ILE A 10 -14.31 -54.03 38.46
C ILE A 10 -15.57 -53.65 39.21
N ALA A 11 -16.05 -54.53 40.11
CA ALA A 11 -17.24 -54.32 40.95
C ALA A 11 -17.09 -53.18 41.99
N ASP A 12 -15.86 -52.80 42.36
CA ASP A 12 -15.59 -51.74 43.35
C ASP A 12 -15.21 -50.41 42.68
N PHE A 13 -15.48 -50.26 41.40
CA PHE A 13 -15.20 -49.01 40.66
C PHE A 13 -16.26 -47.98 40.99
N ASN A 14 -15.84 -46.84 41.55
CA ASN A 14 -16.73 -45.76 41.93
C ASN A 14 -16.96 -44.81 40.71
N TRP A 15 -18.11 -44.96 40.08
CA TRP A 15 -18.49 -44.17 38.93
C TRP A 15 -18.65 -42.68 39.25
N ASP A 16 -19.08 -42.33 40.45
CA ASP A 16 -19.26 -40.93 40.85
C ASP A 16 -17.93 -40.17 40.98
N GLU A 17 -16.86 -40.86 41.46
CA GLU A 17 -15.52 -40.27 41.49
C GLU A 17 -14.91 -40.17 40.09
N PHE A 18 -15.22 -41.09 39.19
CA PHE A 18 -14.77 -41.05 37.83
C PHE A 18 -15.43 -39.91 37.08
N GLU A 19 -16.74 -39.69 37.18
CA GLU A 19 -17.43 -38.57 36.55
C GLU A 19 -16.97 -37.21 37.10
N GLN A 20 -16.71 -37.10 38.41
CA GLN A 20 -16.13 -35.89 38.99
C GLN A 20 -14.70 -35.63 38.54
N GLY A 21 -13.92 -36.70 38.33
CA GLY A 21 -12.58 -36.62 37.75
C GLY A 21 -12.59 -36.20 36.26
N GLU A 22 -13.56 -36.69 35.48
CA GLU A 22 -13.74 -36.24 34.08
C GLU A 22 -14.23 -34.79 34.00
N ALA A 23 -15.13 -34.34 34.90
CA ALA A 23 -15.56 -32.96 34.96
C ALA A 23 -14.41 -31.99 35.30
N ALA A 24 -13.51 -32.38 36.16
CA ALA A 24 -12.30 -31.61 36.49
C ALA A 24 -11.29 -31.63 35.33
N SER A 25 -11.16 -32.78 34.63
CA SER A 25 -10.28 -32.90 33.46
C SER A 25 -10.81 -32.10 32.25
N THR A 26 -12.12 -32.05 32.05
CA THR A 26 -12.76 -31.27 30.99
C THR A 26 -12.65 -29.77 31.23
N ALA A 27 -12.64 -29.29 32.48
CA ALA A 27 -12.38 -27.87 32.78
C ALA A 27 -10.95 -27.47 32.47
N SER A 28 -9.97 -28.32 32.87
CA SER A 28 -8.58 -28.09 32.54
C SER A 28 -8.29 -28.24 31.02
N HIS A 29 -9.01 -29.12 30.34
CA HIS A 29 -8.92 -29.27 28.88
C HIS A 29 -9.43 -28.04 28.15
N LYS A 30 -10.54 -27.44 28.59
CA LYS A 30 -11.05 -26.19 28.03
C LYS A 30 -10.11 -24.98 28.23
N GLU A 31 -9.44 -24.94 29.39
CA GLU A 31 -8.43 -23.92 29.67
C GLU A 31 -7.16 -24.15 28.81
N GLN A 32 -6.78 -25.41 28.61
CA GLN A 32 -5.68 -25.77 27.71
C GLN A 32 -6.04 -25.54 26.25
N GLU A 33 -7.24 -25.86 25.80
CA GLU A 33 -7.74 -25.53 24.45
C GLU A 33 -7.77 -24.01 24.22
N ALA A 34 -8.28 -23.23 25.18
CA ALA A 34 -8.27 -21.78 25.08
C ALA A 34 -6.86 -21.16 25.13
N ALA A 35 -5.91 -21.81 25.78
CA ALA A 35 -4.49 -21.42 25.73
C ALA A 35 -3.83 -21.85 24.41
N TYR A 36 -4.22 -22.99 23.86
CA TYR A 36 -3.78 -23.48 22.55
C TYR A 36 -4.30 -22.59 21.42
N ASP A 37 -5.58 -22.23 21.45
CA ASP A 37 -6.17 -21.32 20.47
C ASP A 37 -5.56 -19.92 20.49
N LYS A 38 -5.07 -19.47 21.64
CA LYS A 38 -4.32 -18.21 21.75
C LYS A 38 -2.89 -18.30 21.21
N THR A 39 -2.31 -19.49 21.18
CA THR A 39 -0.94 -19.73 20.68
C THR A 39 -0.93 -20.07 19.20
N MET A 40 -2.02 -20.63 18.67
CA MET A 40 -2.17 -20.83 17.22
C MET A 40 -2.62 -19.52 16.57
N THR A 41 -1.75 -18.90 15.84
CA THR A 41 -2.10 -17.82 14.94
C THR A 41 -3.08 -18.38 13.91
N ASN A 42 -4.36 -18.01 14.02
CA ASN A 42 -5.38 -18.36 13.01
C ASN A 42 -5.04 -17.62 11.74
N VAL A 43 -4.22 -18.23 10.94
CA VAL A 43 -3.73 -17.68 9.67
C VAL A 43 -4.80 -17.93 8.62
N LYS A 44 -5.34 -16.84 8.06
CA LYS A 44 -6.29 -16.91 6.96
C LYS A 44 -5.55 -16.91 5.63
N ASP A 45 -6.12 -17.56 4.64
CA ASP A 45 -5.63 -17.44 3.26
C ASP A 45 -5.73 -15.99 2.78
N GLN A 46 -4.78 -15.55 2.00
CA GLN A 46 -4.69 -14.20 1.45
C GLN A 46 -4.44 -13.08 2.48
N GLU A 47 -3.79 -13.38 3.59
CA GLU A 47 -3.40 -12.41 4.60
C GLU A 47 -1.89 -12.13 4.56
N VAL A 48 -1.50 -10.88 4.88
CA VAL A 48 -0.09 -10.51 5.02
C VAL A 48 0.32 -10.70 6.48
N VAL A 49 1.32 -11.55 6.70
CA VAL A 49 1.84 -11.87 8.02
C VAL A 49 3.34 -11.56 8.08
N VAL A 50 3.82 -11.20 9.26
CA VAL A 50 5.27 -11.02 9.49
C VAL A 50 5.86 -12.36 9.92
N GLY A 51 6.76 -12.89 9.10
CA GLY A 51 7.50 -14.12 9.41
C GLY A 51 8.96 -13.85 9.72
N THR A 52 9.63 -14.83 10.33
CA THR A 52 11.07 -14.80 10.62
C THR A 52 11.78 -15.76 9.70
N VAL A 53 12.86 -15.31 9.06
CA VAL A 53 13.68 -16.15 8.18
C VAL A 53 14.43 -17.17 9.01
N THR A 54 14.18 -18.46 8.76
CA THR A 54 14.84 -19.57 9.46
C THR A 54 16.03 -20.13 8.70
N GLU A 55 15.91 -20.25 7.39
CA GLU A 55 16.96 -20.80 6.54
C GLU A 55 16.96 -20.15 5.15
N ILE A 56 18.15 -19.93 4.61
CA ILE A 56 18.33 -19.36 3.26
C ILE A 56 19.07 -20.38 2.41
N ASN A 57 18.39 -20.94 1.42
CA ASN A 57 18.94 -21.84 0.44
C ASN A 57 19.15 -21.12 -0.90
N LYS A 58 19.91 -21.71 -1.82
CA LYS A 58 20.18 -21.13 -3.15
C LYS A 58 18.94 -20.89 -4.00
N ARG A 59 17.86 -21.65 -3.79
CA ARG A 59 16.60 -21.56 -4.56
C ARG A 59 15.45 -21.04 -3.74
N ASP A 60 15.42 -21.33 -2.45
CA ASP A 60 14.28 -21.08 -1.58
C ASP A 60 14.73 -20.52 -0.23
N VAL A 61 13.89 -19.69 0.34
CA VAL A 61 14.02 -19.15 1.68
C VAL A 61 12.89 -19.73 2.53
N LEU A 62 13.24 -20.31 3.66
CA LEU A 62 12.28 -20.81 4.64
C LEU A 62 11.97 -19.71 5.67
N VAL A 63 10.69 -19.46 5.86
CA VAL A 63 10.20 -18.45 6.79
C VAL A 63 9.22 -19.09 7.76
N ASP A 64 9.45 -18.85 9.03
CA ASP A 64 8.56 -19.27 10.11
C ASP A 64 7.58 -18.12 10.43
N ILE A 65 6.29 -18.43 10.36
CA ILE A 65 5.18 -17.51 10.69
C ILE A 65 4.46 -17.89 11.98
N GLY A 66 5.00 -18.85 12.74
CA GLY A 66 4.33 -19.38 13.95
C GLY A 66 3.16 -20.30 13.64
N PHE A 67 3.11 -20.89 12.44
CA PHE A 67 2.12 -21.86 12.03
C PHE A 67 2.68 -23.29 12.10
N LYS A 68 1.84 -24.30 11.82
CA LYS A 68 2.16 -25.74 11.87
C LYS A 68 3.46 -26.12 11.11
N SER A 69 3.78 -25.40 10.04
CA SER A 69 4.96 -25.64 9.20
C SER A 69 5.60 -24.35 8.74
N SER A 70 6.92 -24.38 8.52
CA SER A 70 7.63 -23.25 7.89
C SER A 70 7.19 -23.07 6.44
N GLY A 71 6.99 -21.83 6.05
CA GLY A 71 6.60 -21.50 4.68
C GLY A 71 7.81 -21.37 3.78
N ARG A 72 7.60 -21.63 2.48
CA ARG A 72 8.61 -21.58 1.45
C ARG A 72 8.39 -20.41 0.51
N ILE A 73 9.44 -19.63 0.26
CA ILE A 73 9.47 -18.50 -0.65
C ILE A 73 10.59 -18.69 -1.67
N ASN A 74 10.36 -18.32 -2.91
CA ASN A 74 11.39 -18.40 -3.94
C ASN A 74 12.47 -17.33 -3.67
N ALA A 75 13.76 -17.72 -3.63
CA ALA A 75 14.89 -16.81 -3.43
C ALA A 75 14.96 -15.69 -4.49
N ALA A 76 14.39 -15.90 -5.68
CA ALA A 76 14.32 -14.89 -6.72
C ALA A 76 13.49 -13.66 -6.32
N GLU A 77 12.57 -13.78 -5.36
CA GLU A 77 11.76 -12.68 -4.87
C GLU A 77 12.54 -11.70 -3.99
N PHE A 78 13.68 -12.12 -3.46
CA PHE A 78 14.57 -11.31 -2.61
C PHE A 78 15.77 -10.68 -3.34
N ARG A 79 15.79 -10.69 -4.69
CA ARG A 79 16.91 -10.16 -5.48
C ARG A 79 17.27 -8.70 -5.17
N TYR A 80 16.32 -7.91 -4.72
CA TYR A 80 16.54 -6.50 -4.36
C TYR A 80 16.98 -6.32 -2.90
N ASN A 81 16.98 -7.38 -2.10
CA ASN A 81 17.48 -7.37 -0.73
C ASN A 81 18.58 -8.44 -0.56
N PRO A 82 19.80 -8.17 -1.06
CA PRO A 82 20.91 -9.14 -1.02
C PRO A 82 21.43 -9.39 0.39
N ASP A 83 21.13 -8.49 1.34
CA ASP A 83 21.63 -8.55 2.72
C ASP A 83 20.71 -9.32 3.67
N LEU A 84 19.78 -10.12 3.15
CA LEU A 84 18.87 -10.94 3.95
C LEU A 84 19.64 -11.94 4.81
N LYS A 85 19.39 -11.92 6.12
CA LYS A 85 20.03 -12.81 7.10
C LYS A 85 19.01 -13.72 7.77
N VAL A 86 19.50 -14.85 8.24
CA VAL A 86 18.70 -15.73 9.11
C VAL A 86 18.37 -14.99 10.40
N GLY A 87 17.09 -14.97 10.77
CA GLY A 87 16.57 -14.22 11.91
C GLY A 87 15.90 -12.88 11.54
N ASP A 88 15.99 -12.44 10.28
CA ASP A 88 15.32 -11.21 9.85
C ASP A 88 13.80 -11.40 9.77
N LYS A 89 13.07 -10.35 10.14
CA LYS A 89 11.60 -10.31 10.01
C LYS A 89 11.24 -9.85 8.61
N VAL A 90 10.41 -10.63 7.92
CA VAL A 90 9.98 -10.38 6.55
C VAL A 90 8.46 -10.46 6.46
N GLU A 91 7.87 -9.51 5.76
CA GLU A 91 6.44 -9.55 5.46
C GLU A 91 6.18 -10.52 4.32
N VAL A 92 5.26 -11.43 4.54
CA VAL A 92 4.93 -12.49 3.59
C VAL A 92 3.41 -12.60 3.41
N PHE A 93 3.01 -12.85 2.20
CA PHE A 93 1.62 -13.10 1.83
C PHE A 93 1.40 -14.61 1.72
N ILE A 94 0.31 -15.09 2.30
CA ILE A 94 -0.04 -16.51 2.25
C ILE A 94 -0.82 -16.77 0.98
N GLU A 95 -0.19 -17.46 0.05
CA GLU A 95 -0.82 -17.83 -1.21
C GLU A 95 -1.67 -19.10 -1.07
N SER A 96 -1.17 -20.08 -0.31
CA SER A 96 -1.87 -21.33 -0.02
C SER A 96 -1.36 -21.93 1.28
N GLN A 97 -2.26 -22.43 2.12
CA GLN A 97 -1.91 -23.08 3.38
C GLN A 97 -1.29 -24.46 3.17
N GLU A 98 -1.66 -25.16 2.12
CA GLU A 98 -1.09 -26.47 1.83
C GLU A 98 -0.85 -26.64 0.31
N ASP A 99 0.39 -26.93 -0.06
CA ASP A 99 0.75 -27.45 -1.38
C ASP A 99 0.59 -28.97 -1.39
N LYS A 100 0.71 -29.60 -2.55
CA LYS A 100 0.70 -31.06 -2.75
C LYS A 100 1.66 -31.83 -1.82
N ARG A 101 2.59 -31.14 -1.18
CA ARG A 101 3.57 -31.66 -0.22
C ARG A 101 3.26 -31.30 1.24
N GLY A 102 2.12 -30.66 1.51
CA GLY A 102 1.76 -30.19 2.86
C GLY A 102 2.63 -29.01 3.35
N GLN A 103 3.28 -28.28 2.45
CA GLN A 103 4.07 -27.11 2.78
C GLN A 103 3.30 -25.83 2.50
N LEU A 104 3.49 -24.85 3.35
CA LEU A 104 2.91 -23.51 3.21
C LEU A 104 3.63 -22.75 2.10
N VAL A 105 2.86 -22.26 1.12
CA VAL A 105 3.39 -21.43 0.02
C VAL A 105 3.20 -19.95 0.38
N LEU A 106 4.32 -19.26 0.46
CA LEU A 106 4.38 -17.85 0.78
C LEU A 106 4.94 -17.06 -0.40
N SER A 107 4.48 -15.82 -0.57
CA SER A 107 5.03 -14.87 -1.54
C SER A 107 5.35 -13.54 -0.88
N HIS A 108 6.60 -13.13 -0.95
CA HIS A 108 7.02 -11.81 -0.49
C HIS A 108 6.67 -10.72 -1.50
N ARG A 109 6.67 -11.05 -2.79
CA ARG A 109 6.27 -10.14 -3.86
C ARG A 109 4.82 -9.69 -3.70
N GLN A 110 3.91 -10.61 -3.40
CA GLN A 110 2.49 -10.30 -3.19
C GLN A 110 2.28 -9.49 -1.90
N ALA A 111 3.04 -9.78 -0.83
CA ALA A 111 3.00 -8.99 0.40
C ALA A 111 3.39 -7.52 0.14
N ARG A 112 4.45 -7.28 -0.63
CA ARG A 112 4.84 -5.92 -1.01
C ARG A 112 3.78 -5.20 -1.83
N VAL A 113 3.18 -5.90 -2.78
CA VAL A 113 2.09 -5.34 -3.60
C VAL A 113 0.89 -4.99 -2.72
N ALA A 114 0.47 -5.89 -1.82
CA ALA A 114 -0.63 -5.62 -0.89
C ALA A 114 -0.36 -4.38 -0.02
N ARG A 115 0.83 -4.31 0.58
CA ARG A 115 1.23 -3.15 1.38
C ARG A 115 1.31 -1.85 0.58
N SER A 116 1.73 -1.94 -0.68
CA SER A 116 1.74 -0.77 -1.57
C SER A 116 0.32 -0.29 -1.87
N TRP A 117 -0.63 -1.22 -2.00
CA TRP A 117 -2.05 -0.88 -2.15
C TRP A 117 -2.62 -0.20 -0.91
N ASP A 118 -2.28 -0.68 0.29
CA ASP A 118 -2.71 -0.05 1.55
C ASP A 118 -2.20 1.39 1.64
N ARG A 119 -0.92 1.61 1.31
CA ARG A 119 -0.34 2.95 1.26
C ARG A 119 -1.01 3.87 0.23
N ILE A 120 -1.36 3.32 -0.94
CA ILE A 120 -2.07 4.08 -1.98
C ILE A 120 -3.47 4.45 -1.52
N ASN A 121 -4.18 3.55 -0.84
CA ASN A 121 -5.49 3.83 -0.26
C ASN A 121 -5.40 4.90 0.84
N GLU A 122 -4.42 4.80 1.74
CA GLU A 122 -4.18 5.83 2.76
C GLU A 122 -3.84 7.19 2.15
N ALA A 123 -3.02 7.22 1.11
CA ALA A 123 -2.67 8.45 0.40
C ALA A 123 -3.87 9.09 -0.32
N LEU A 124 -4.81 8.27 -0.82
CA LEU A 124 -6.06 8.77 -1.38
C LEU A 124 -6.98 9.36 -0.28
N GLU A 125 -7.13 8.68 0.86
CA GLU A 125 -7.98 9.15 1.97
C GLU A 125 -7.45 10.44 2.61
N LYS A 126 -6.13 10.57 2.71
CA LYS A 126 -5.45 11.74 3.29
C LYS A 126 -5.17 12.85 2.28
N ASP A 127 -5.51 12.63 0.99
CA ASP A 127 -5.19 13.55 -0.10
C ASP A 127 -3.69 13.88 -0.20
N GLU A 128 -2.83 12.90 0.11
CA GLU A 128 -1.39 13.07 0.20
C GLU A 128 -0.73 13.14 -1.19
N VAL A 129 0.31 13.97 -1.28
CA VAL A 129 1.14 14.07 -2.49
C VAL A 129 2.13 12.92 -2.52
N VAL A 130 2.12 12.15 -3.60
CA VAL A 130 2.94 10.96 -3.77
C VAL A 130 3.98 11.20 -4.86
N ARG A 131 5.23 10.80 -4.60
CA ARG A 131 6.28 10.82 -5.62
C ARG A 131 6.25 9.56 -6.47
N GLY A 132 6.28 9.73 -7.79
CA GLY A 132 6.30 8.64 -8.75
C GLY A 132 7.34 8.86 -9.84
N TYR A 133 7.78 7.76 -10.43
CA TYR A 133 8.71 7.74 -11.55
C TYR A 133 7.97 7.42 -12.84
N VAL A 134 8.13 8.25 -13.85
CA VAL A 134 7.48 8.08 -15.15
C VAL A 134 8.27 7.06 -15.98
N LYS A 135 7.70 5.85 -16.18
CA LYS A 135 8.37 4.74 -16.89
C LYS A 135 8.31 4.89 -18.41
N CYS A 136 7.13 5.06 -18.94
CA CYS A 136 6.94 5.05 -20.39
C CYS A 136 5.67 5.80 -20.82
N ARG A 137 5.65 6.17 -22.11
CA ARG A 137 4.51 6.77 -22.78
C ARG A 137 3.57 5.70 -23.31
N THR A 138 2.27 5.95 -23.20
CA THR A 138 1.20 5.12 -23.79
C THR A 138 0.26 5.98 -24.65
N LYS A 139 -0.62 5.31 -25.40
CA LYS A 139 -1.62 5.99 -26.23
C LYS A 139 -2.68 6.66 -25.32
N GLY A 140 -2.51 7.95 -25.07
CA GLY A 140 -3.44 8.75 -24.23
C GLY A 140 -2.88 9.20 -22.87
N GLY A 141 -1.66 8.84 -22.53
CA GLY A 141 -1.05 9.25 -21.26
C GLY A 141 0.31 8.61 -21.02
N MET A 142 0.69 8.53 -19.76
CA MET A 142 1.95 7.93 -19.32
C MET A 142 1.70 6.90 -18.22
N ILE A 143 2.60 5.93 -18.09
CA ILE A 143 2.64 4.99 -16.97
C ILE A 143 3.67 5.48 -15.97
N VAL A 144 3.22 5.62 -14.73
CA VAL A 144 4.00 6.09 -13.60
C VAL A 144 4.12 4.97 -12.58
N ASP A 145 5.31 4.78 -12.05
CA ASP A 145 5.55 3.84 -10.94
C ASP A 145 5.41 4.58 -9.60
N ILE A 146 4.47 4.14 -8.79
CA ILE A 146 4.25 4.66 -7.44
C ILE A 146 4.31 3.49 -6.47
N PHE A 147 5.28 3.49 -5.58
CA PHE A 147 5.52 2.41 -4.59
C PHE A 147 5.64 1.00 -5.21
N GLY A 148 6.04 0.89 -6.50
CA GLY A 148 6.13 -0.39 -7.21
C GLY A 148 4.84 -0.84 -7.89
N ILE A 149 3.80 -0.01 -7.90
CA ILE A 149 2.55 -0.22 -8.62
C ILE A 149 2.48 0.72 -9.82
N GLU A 150 2.04 0.20 -10.95
CA GLU A 150 1.85 0.98 -12.16
C GLU A 150 0.56 1.79 -12.09
N ALA A 151 0.70 3.12 -12.11
CA ALA A 151 -0.40 4.06 -12.15
C ALA A 151 -0.50 4.69 -13.55
N PHE A 152 -1.71 5.01 -13.98
CA PHE A 152 -1.97 5.69 -15.24
C PHE A 152 -2.11 7.19 -15.02
N LEU A 153 -1.34 7.97 -15.76
CA LEU A 153 -1.42 9.43 -15.83
C LEU A 153 -2.02 9.83 -17.18
N PRO A 154 -3.28 10.24 -17.26
CA PRO A 154 -3.88 10.75 -18.52
C PRO A 154 -3.14 11.97 -19.02
N GLY A 155 -2.98 12.13 -20.34
CA GLY A 155 -2.32 13.28 -20.96
C GLY A 155 -2.94 14.64 -20.59
N SER A 156 -4.26 14.66 -20.30
CA SER A 156 -4.97 15.85 -19.84
C SER A 156 -4.71 16.20 -18.37
N GLN A 157 -4.09 15.31 -17.60
CA GLN A 157 -3.82 15.46 -16.17
C GLN A 157 -2.33 15.69 -15.85
N ILE A 158 -1.52 15.93 -16.88
CA ILE A 158 -0.08 16.19 -16.72
C ILE A 158 0.15 17.65 -16.37
N ASP A 159 -0.44 18.56 -17.16
CA ASP A 159 -0.25 20.00 -17.02
C ASP A 159 -1.57 20.75 -17.29
N VAL A 160 -1.64 21.99 -16.85
CA VAL A 160 -2.74 22.93 -17.10
C VAL A 160 -2.78 23.29 -18.59
N ARG A 161 -1.63 23.38 -19.24
CA ARG A 161 -1.49 23.66 -20.69
C ARG A 161 -1.48 22.37 -21.49
N PRO A 162 -2.15 22.32 -22.66
CA PRO A 162 -2.09 21.14 -23.51
C PRO A 162 -0.64 20.89 -23.99
N ILE A 163 -0.07 19.80 -23.55
CA ILE A 163 1.30 19.39 -23.90
C ILE A 163 1.27 18.67 -25.23
N ARG A 164 2.18 19.03 -26.13
CA ARG A 164 2.40 18.34 -27.41
C ARG A 164 3.43 17.23 -27.30
N ASP A 165 4.44 17.41 -26.45
CA ASP A 165 5.57 16.49 -26.28
C ASP A 165 5.54 15.84 -24.89
N TYR A 166 5.07 14.60 -24.82
CA TYR A 166 5.05 13.80 -23.59
C TYR A 166 6.44 13.22 -23.27
N ASP A 167 7.31 13.10 -24.26
CA ASP A 167 8.61 12.45 -24.12
C ASP A 167 9.56 13.23 -23.18
N ALA A 168 9.31 14.54 -23.03
CA ALA A 168 10.07 15.37 -22.09
C ALA A 168 9.87 15.00 -20.61
N TYR A 169 8.81 14.26 -20.28
CA TYR A 169 8.46 13.85 -18.93
C TYR A 169 8.83 12.39 -18.62
N VAL A 170 9.19 11.61 -19.65
CA VAL A 170 9.67 10.23 -19.47
C VAL A 170 11.00 10.24 -18.70
N ASP A 171 11.21 9.23 -17.87
CA ASP A 171 12.38 9.07 -17.00
C ASP A 171 12.54 10.15 -15.91
N LYS A 172 11.50 10.92 -15.63
CA LYS A 172 11.51 11.92 -14.55
C LYS A 172 10.73 11.43 -13.33
N THR A 173 11.21 11.82 -12.17
CA THR A 173 10.47 11.68 -10.92
C THR A 173 9.70 12.97 -10.67
N MET A 174 8.39 12.84 -10.51
CA MET A 174 7.47 13.96 -10.30
C MET A 174 6.53 13.67 -9.13
N GLU A 175 5.84 14.69 -8.67
CA GLU A 175 4.85 14.61 -7.63
C GLU A 175 3.45 14.47 -8.26
N PHE A 176 2.64 13.60 -7.68
CA PHE A 176 1.31 13.28 -8.17
C PHE A 176 0.32 13.26 -7.03
N LYS A 177 -0.93 13.57 -7.33
CA LYS A 177 -2.07 13.32 -6.46
C LYS A 177 -2.88 12.16 -7.01
N ILE A 178 -3.30 11.24 -6.14
CA ILE A 178 -4.13 10.11 -6.54
C ILE A 178 -5.56 10.60 -6.69
N VAL A 179 -6.16 10.40 -7.86
CA VAL A 179 -7.52 10.84 -8.17
C VAL A 179 -8.52 9.71 -8.02
N LYS A 180 -8.16 8.53 -8.51
CA LYS A 180 -9.07 7.37 -8.51
C LYS A 180 -8.30 6.07 -8.40
N ILE A 181 -8.85 5.16 -7.61
CA ILE A 181 -8.37 3.79 -7.47
C ILE A 181 -9.46 2.85 -7.98
N ASN A 182 -9.09 1.91 -8.84
CA ASN A 182 -9.91 0.78 -9.26
C ASN A 182 -9.30 -0.50 -8.69
N GLN A 183 -9.88 -1.01 -7.63
CA GLN A 183 -9.40 -2.22 -6.97
C GLN A 183 -9.61 -3.47 -7.82
N ASP A 184 -10.74 -3.56 -8.54
CA ASP A 184 -11.07 -4.72 -9.39
C ASP A 184 -10.05 -4.94 -10.51
N PHE A 185 -9.60 -3.87 -11.14
CA PHE A 185 -8.62 -3.90 -12.23
C PHE A 185 -7.19 -3.61 -11.79
N LYS A 186 -6.97 -3.40 -10.48
CA LYS A 186 -5.67 -3.01 -9.92
C LYS A 186 -5.03 -1.82 -10.65
N ASN A 187 -5.86 -0.83 -11.02
CA ASN A 187 -5.45 0.38 -11.72
C ASN A 187 -5.59 1.60 -10.82
N VAL A 188 -4.55 2.43 -10.81
CA VAL A 188 -4.51 3.72 -10.11
C VAL A 188 -4.44 4.82 -11.15
N VAL A 189 -5.27 5.85 -11.01
CA VAL A 189 -5.23 7.05 -11.85
C VAL A 189 -4.72 8.21 -11.03
N VAL A 190 -3.71 8.89 -11.55
CA VAL A 190 -3.02 10.00 -10.89
C VAL A 190 -3.09 11.26 -11.71
N SER A 191 -2.93 12.41 -11.05
CA SER A 191 -2.92 13.74 -11.66
C SER A 191 -1.77 14.56 -11.10
N HIS A 192 -1.04 15.24 -11.97
CA HIS A 192 -0.07 16.27 -11.61
C HIS A 192 -0.70 17.66 -11.73
N LYS A 193 -1.66 17.81 -12.66
CA LYS A 193 -2.38 19.06 -12.91
C LYS A 193 -3.02 19.64 -11.65
N VAL A 194 -3.63 18.81 -10.81
CA VAL A 194 -4.27 19.25 -9.57
C VAL A 194 -3.30 19.96 -8.62
N LEU A 195 -2.03 19.52 -8.57
CA LEU A 195 -0.99 20.16 -7.76
C LEU A 195 -0.65 21.56 -8.31
N ILE A 196 -0.42 21.63 -9.62
CA ILE A 196 -0.12 22.92 -10.29
C ILE A 196 -1.29 23.89 -10.15
N GLU A 197 -2.53 23.41 -10.29
CA GLU A 197 -3.73 24.25 -10.10
C GLU A 197 -3.84 24.76 -8.66
N ALA A 198 -3.59 23.92 -7.67
CA ALA A 198 -3.58 24.32 -6.25
C ALA A 198 -2.49 25.35 -5.96
N GLU A 199 -1.30 25.19 -6.50
CA GLU A 199 -0.21 26.18 -6.36
C GLU A 199 -0.56 27.50 -7.03
N LEU A 200 -1.12 27.45 -8.25
CA LEU A 200 -1.57 28.65 -8.97
C LEU A 200 -2.73 29.36 -8.25
N GLU A 201 -3.66 28.61 -7.66
CA GLU A 201 -4.75 29.18 -6.87
C GLU A 201 -4.25 29.83 -5.59
N ALA A 202 -3.29 29.21 -4.90
CA ALA A 202 -2.65 29.76 -3.73
C ALA A 202 -1.90 31.08 -4.07
N GLN A 203 -1.14 31.11 -5.16
CA GLN A 203 -0.47 32.32 -5.64
C GLN A 203 -1.49 33.41 -6.03
N LYS A 204 -2.58 33.05 -6.72
CA LYS A 204 -3.64 34.00 -7.04
C LYS A 204 -4.31 34.56 -5.79
N ALA A 205 -4.62 33.74 -4.81
CA ALA A 205 -5.22 34.18 -3.56
C ALA A 205 -4.29 35.15 -2.80
N GLU A 206 -2.99 34.87 -2.80
CA GLU A 206 -1.99 35.74 -2.16
C GLU A 206 -1.89 37.10 -2.87
N ILE A 207 -1.88 37.11 -4.21
CA ILE A 207 -1.84 38.34 -4.98
C ILE A 207 -3.12 39.15 -4.76
N ILE A 208 -4.30 38.50 -4.81
CA ILE A 208 -5.60 39.17 -4.58
C ILE A 208 -5.65 39.76 -3.18
N GLY A 209 -5.12 39.07 -2.16
CA GLY A 209 -5.07 39.59 -0.78
C GLY A 209 -4.14 40.80 -0.59
N LYS A 210 -3.19 40.98 -1.49
CA LYS A 210 -2.26 42.15 -1.48
C LYS A 210 -2.76 43.35 -2.29
N LEU A 211 -3.83 43.14 -3.11
CA LEU A 211 -4.37 44.19 -3.97
C LEU A 211 -5.31 45.09 -3.19
N GLU A 212 -4.96 46.38 -3.11
CA GLU A 212 -5.79 47.43 -2.53
C GLU A 212 -6.25 48.43 -3.60
N LYS A 213 -7.45 49.00 -3.42
CA LYS A 213 -7.97 50.01 -4.35
C LYS A 213 -7.08 51.26 -4.34
N GLY A 214 -6.60 51.68 -5.50
CA GLY A 214 -5.74 52.81 -5.68
C GLY A 214 -4.24 52.49 -5.73
N GLN A 215 -3.87 51.22 -5.68
CA GLN A 215 -2.48 50.80 -5.82
C GLN A 215 -2.05 50.83 -7.30
N VAL A 216 -0.83 51.31 -7.54
CA VAL A 216 -0.22 51.28 -8.89
C VAL A 216 0.56 49.98 -9.04
N LEU A 217 0.27 49.23 -10.06
CA LEU A 217 0.88 47.94 -10.37
C LEU A 217 1.52 47.95 -11.74
N GLU A 218 2.66 47.31 -11.87
CA GLU A 218 3.30 47.05 -13.16
C GLU A 218 2.91 45.68 -13.66
N GLY A 219 2.47 45.56 -14.91
CA GLY A 219 2.07 44.31 -15.54
C GLY A 219 2.48 44.24 -17.00
N VAL A 220 2.54 43.03 -17.55
CA VAL A 220 2.87 42.77 -18.94
C VAL A 220 1.60 42.59 -19.75
N VAL A 221 1.44 43.33 -20.85
CA VAL A 221 0.29 43.18 -21.76
C VAL A 221 0.38 41.83 -22.46
N LYS A 222 -0.58 40.98 -22.20
CA LYS A 222 -0.68 39.60 -22.72
C LYS A 222 -1.47 39.54 -24.03
N ASN A 223 -2.57 40.25 -24.10
CA ASN A 223 -3.44 40.28 -25.26
C ASN A 223 -4.25 41.58 -25.32
N ILE A 224 -4.50 42.08 -26.52
CA ILE A 224 -5.31 43.26 -26.77
C ILE A 224 -6.58 42.83 -27.55
N THR A 225 -7.74 43.13 -26.99
CA THR A 225 -9.04 42.85 -27.60
C THR A 225 -9.77 44.14 -27.92
N SER A 226 -10.87 44.07 -28.66
CA SER A 226 -11.67 45.23 -29.08
C SER A 226 -12.30 46.00 -27.91
N TYR A 227 -12.38 45.42 -26.71
CA TYR A 227 -12.99 45.99 -25.52
C TYR A 227 -11.98 46.31 -24.41
N GLY A 228 -10.71 45.99 -24.56
CA GLY A 228 -9.66 46.31 -23.58
C GLY A 228 -8.38 45.50 -23.74
N ALA A 229 -7.42 45.81 -22.91
CA ALA A 229 -6.13 45.09 -22.83
C ALA A 229 -6.10 44.17 -21.62
N PHE A 230 -5.69 42.94 -21.84
CA PHE A 230 -5.37 41.97 -20.76
C PHE A 230 -3.93 42.14 -20.32
N ILE A 231 -3.73 42.40 -19.05
CA ILE A 231 -2.44 42.61 -18.42
C ILE A 231 -2.20 41.48 -17.42
N ASP A 232 -1.07 40.81 -17.55
CA ASP A 232 -0.64 39.79 -16.58
C ASP A 232 0.08 40.49 -15.42
N LEU A 233 -0.46 40.31 -14.22
CA LEU A 233 0.05 40.86 -12.96
C LEU A 233 0.92 39.84 -12.19
N GLY A 234 1.42 38.81 -12.88
CA GLY A 234 2.22 37.76 -12.26
C GLY A 234 1.40 36.54 -11.80
N GLY A 235 0.39 36.14 -12.64
CA GLY A 235 -0.46 34.97 -12.41
C GLY A 235 -1.95 35.27 -12.37
N ILE A 236 -2.33 36.54 -12.40
CA ILE A 236 -3.71 37.02 -12.52
C ILE A 236 -3.81 37.93 -13.73
N ASP A 237 -4.77 37.66 -14.60
CA ASP A 237 -5.05 38.53 -15.75
C ASP A 237 -5.97 39.67 -15.31
N GLY A 238 -5.47 40.92 -15.34
CA GLY A 238 -6.25 42.15 -15.17
C GLY A 238 -6.77 42.63 -16.50
N LEU A 239 -7.98 43.18 -16.54
CA LEU A 239 -8.53 43.82 -17.73
C LEU A 239 -8.52 45.34 -17.55
N VAL A 240 -7.85 46.05 -18.44
CA VAL A 240 -7.99 47.53 -18.58
C VAL A 240 -8.99 47.78 -19.70
N HIS A 241 -10.07 48.47 -19.36
CA HIS A 241 -11.11 48.76 -20.32
C HIS A 241 -10.65 49.82 -21.36
N ILE A 242 -11.18 49.77 -22.58
CA ILE A 242 -10.79 50.66 -23.69
C ILE A 242 -10.99 52.15 -23.35
N THR A 243 -11.90 52.45 -22.40
CA THR A 243 -12.15 53.82 -21.97
C THR A 243 -11.03 54.39 -21.09
N ASP A 244 -10.21 53.52 -20.50
CA ASP A 244 -9.14 53.89 -19.57
C ASP A 244 -7.74 53.72 -20.20
N LEU A 245 -7.70 53.31 -21.48
CA LEU A 245 -6.56 53.28 -22.36
C LEU A 245 -6.44 54.59 -23.15
#